data_37b0f46eb46768a9ee8e516fd187db14
#
_entry.id   37b0f46eb46768a9ee8e516fd187db14
#
_cell.length_a   1.000
_cell.length_b   1.000
_cell.length_c   1.000
_cell.angle_alpha   90.00
_cell.angle_beta   90.00
_cell.angle_gamma   90.00
#
_symmetry.space_group_name_H-M   'P 1'
#
loop_
_entity.id
_entity.type
_entity.pdbx_description
1 polymer ?
#
loop_
_entity_poly.entity_id
_entity_poly.type
_entity_poly.pdbx_seq_one_letter_code
_entity_poly.pdbx_strand_id
1 'polypeptide(L)'
;MEKNDFPQMFERAFVALVTERAAVRGYKKGEFAAMLWPWMKPKVAATRWNAIRDKAIPTGKPQSVTIADALRMADALGEDVGYLMVIAKENVRKSLSGADKKE
;
A
#
# COMPACT_ATOMS: atom_id res chain seq x y z
N MET A 1 -2.00 -20.59 9.45
CA MET A 1 -1.99 -20.01 9.20
C MET A 1 -1.52 -19.16 9.67
N GLU A 2 -1.01 -18.90 9.49
CA GLU A 2 -0.67 -18.22 9.87
C GLU A 2 -1.18 -17.21 10.02
N LYS A 3 -1.87 -17.14 10.16
CA LYS A 3 -2.67 -16.20 10.35
C LYS A 3 -2.07 -15.12 11.00
N ASN A 4 -1.16 -15.16 11.72
CA ASN A 4 -0.60 -14.06 12.40
C ASN A 4 0.66 -13.56 11.78
N ASP A 5 0.73 -13.53 10.52
CA ASP A 5 1.87 -13.00 9.83
C ASP A 5 1.79 -11.48 9.89
N PHE A 6 2.23 -10.90 10.99
CA PHE A 6 2.19 -9.47 11.20
C PHE A 6 2.91 -8.68 10.11
N PRO A 7 4.11 -9.09 9.67
CA PRO A 7 4.77 -8.34 8.57
C PRO A 7 3.93 -8.25 7.32
N GLN A 8 3.23 -9.31 6.98
CA GLN A 8 2.37 -9.28 5.80
C GLN A 8 1.17 -8.38 6.03
N MET A 9 0.57 -8.43 7.21
CA MET A 9 -0.53 -7.56 7.55
C MET A 9 -0.09 -6.10 7.52
N PHE A 10 1.11 -5.83 7.99
CA PHE A 10 1.68 -4.50 7.97
C PHE A 10 1.83 -4.00 6.54
N GLU A 11 2.35 -4.85 5.65
CA GLU A 11 2.52 -4.46 4.25
C GLU A 11 1.18 -4.09 3.62
N ARG A 12 0.16 -4.91 3.87
CA ARG A 12 -1.17 -4.64 3.33
C ARG A 12 -1.76 -3.36 3.93
N ALA A 13 -1.53 -3.13 5.21
CA ALA A 13 -2.01 -1.92 5.87
C ALA A 13 -1.30 -0.68 5.31
N PHE A 14 -0.02 -0.81 5.00
CA PHE A 14 0.73 0.30 4.42
C PHE A 14 0.15 0.66 3.04
N VAL A 15 -0.09 -0.35 2.20
CA VAL A 15 -0.66 -0.11 0.88
C VAL A 15 -2.05 0.51 0.97
N ALA A 16 -2.85 0.04 1.92
CA ALA A 16 -4.20 0.58 2.11
C ALA A 16 -4.13 2.04 2.54
N LEU A 17 -3.20 2.37 3.42
CA LEU A 17 -3.02 3.74 3.89
C LEU A 17 -2.59 4.65 2.74
N VAL A 18 -1.64 4.19 1.93
CA VAL A 18 -1.17 4.97 0.78
C VAL A 18 -2.33 5.19 -0.21
N THR A 19 -3.10 4.15 -0.44
CA THR A 19 -4.25 4.23 -1.36
C THR A 19 -5.25 5.27 -0.88
N GLU A 20 -5.54 5.25 0.42
CA GLU A 20 -6.46 6.20 1.01
C GLU A 20 -5.93 7.63 0.91
N ARG A 21 -4.66 7.82 1.22
CA ARG A 21 -4.06 9.16 1.17
C ARG A 21 -4.02 9.71 -0.24
N ALA A 22 -3.79 8.86 -1.22
CA ALA A 22 -3.81 9.28 -2.63
C ALA A 22 -5.22 9.70 -3.03
N ALA A 23 -6.22 8.96 -2.59
CA ALA A 23 -7.61 9.28 -2.90
C ALA A 23 -8.01 10.61 -2.28
N VAL A 24 -7.60 10.85 -1.03
CA VAL A 24 -7.91 12.11 -0.35
C VAL A 24 -7.32 13.29 -1.11
N ARG A 25 -6.16 13.11 -1.72
CA ARG A 25 -5.52 14.17 -2.50
C ARG A 25 -6.13 14.31 -3.89
N GLY A 26 -7.08 13.46 -4.23
CA GLY A 26 -7.74 13.53 -5.53
C GLY A 26 -6.96 12.90 -6.67
N TYR A 27 -5.93 12.14 -6.37
CA TYR A 27 -5.18 11.47 -7.42
C TYR A 27 -5.94 10.26 -7.92
N LYS A 28 -6.09 10.15 -9.22
CA LYS A 28 -6.70 8.98 -9.81
C LYS A 28 -5.63 7.88 -9.82
N LYS A 29 -6.08 6.64 -9.90
CA LYS A 29 -5.16 5.50 -9.83
C LYS A 29 -4.05 5.55 -10.87
N GLY A 30 -4.39 5.84 -12.11
CA GLY A 30 -3.38 5.93 -13.15
C GLY A 30 -2.45 7.10 -12.95
N GLU A 31 -2.99 8.20 -12.44
CA GLU A 31 -2.24 9.40 -12.14
C GLU A 31 -1.20 9.12 -11.07
N PHE A 32 -1.62 8.48 -10.00
CA PHE A 32 -0.71 8.15 -8.89
C PHE A 32 0.36 7.18 -9.36
N ALA A 33 -0.02 6.17 -10.14
CA ALA A 33 0.93 5.20 -10.66
C ALA A 33 2.02 5.89 -11.50
N ALA A 34 1.62 6.86 -12.31
CA ALA A 34 2.58 7.60 -13.14
C ALA A 34 3.54 8.42 -12.28
N MET A 35 3.10 8.86 -11.12
CA MET A 35 3.96 9.59 -10.20
C MET A 35 4.98 8.65 -9.56
N LEU A 36 4.60 7.41 -9.32
CA LEU A 36 5.49 6.44 -8.69
C LEU A 36 6.58 5.98 -9.64
N TRP A 37 6.23 5.74 -10.88
CA TRP A 37 7.16 5.22 -11.87
C TRP A 37 7.09 6.03 -13.15
N PRO A 38 7.56 7.26 -13.11
CA PRO A 38 7.43 8.16 -14.28
C PRO A 38 8.20 7.71 -15.52
N TRP A 39 9.15 6.79 -15.34
CA TRP A 39 9.90 6.27 -16.49
C TRP A 39 9.17 5.16 -17.21
N MET A 40 8.08 4.64 -16.63
CA MET A 40 7.33 3.57 -17.26
C MET A 40 6.23 4.13 -18.13
N LYS A 41 5.80 3.34 -19.11
CA LYS A 41 4.63 3.73 -19.88
C LYS A 41 3.45 3.76 -18.91
N PRO A 42 2.54 4.71 -19.06
CA PRO A 42 1.43 4.86 -18.12
C PRO A 42 0.64 3.57 -17.89
N LYS A 43 0.41 2.80 -18.96
CA LYS A 43 -0.33 1.58 -18.82
C LYS A 43 0.41 0.54 -17.99
N VAL A 44 1.71 0.47 -18.15
CA VAL A 44 2.55 -0.46 -17.39
C VAL A 44 2.57 -0.05 -15.91
N ALA A 45 2.71 1.25 -15.65
CA ALA A 45 2.71 1.75 -14.28
C ALA A 45 1.38 1.46 -13.60
N ALA A 46 0.27 1.68 -14.32
CA ALA A 46 -1.05 1.42 -13.76
C ALA A 46 -1.24 -0.06 -13.44
N THR A 47 -0.76 -0.94 -14.31
CA THR A 47 -0.86 -2.37 -14.07
C THR A 47 -0.06 -2.78 -12.84
N ARG A 48 1.12 -2.20 -12.67
CA ARG A 48 1.97 -2.49 -11.52
C ARG A 48 1.29 -2.02 -10.23
N TRP A 49 0.73 -0.81 -10.23
CA TRP A 49 0.07 -0.28 -9.05
C TRP A 49 -1.15 -1.15 -8.68
N ASN A 50 -1.87 -1.59 -9.71
CA ASN A 50 -3.02 -2.44 -9.47
C ASN A 50 -2.61 -3.79 -8.87
N ALA A 51 -1.49 -4.35 -9.33
CA ALA A 51 -0.98 -5.61 -8.80
C ALA A 51 -0.57 -5.49 -7.34
N ILE A 52 -0.07 -4.33 -6.93
CA ILE A 52 0.30 -4.09 -5.55
C ILE A 52 -0.94 -3.91 -4.68
N ARG A 53 -1.92 -3.16 -5.14
CA ARG A 53 -3.13 -2.90 -4.37
C ARG A 53 -4.06 -4.11 -4.27
N ASP A 54 -4.24 -4.81 -5.35
CA ASP A 54 -5.19 -5.92 -5.39
C ASP A 54 -4.53 -7.27 -5.53
N LYS A 55 -4.15 -7.62 -6.71
CA LYS A 55 -3.45 -8.88 -6.93
C LYS A 55 -2.86 -8.90 -8.32
N ALA A 56 -1.73 -9.56 -8.44
CA ALA A 56 -1.08 -9.73 -9.72
C ALA A 56 -1.79 -10.87 -10.43
N ILE A 57 -2.12 -10.69 -11.69
CA ILE A 57 -2.83 -11.70 -12.47
C ILE A 57 -2.16 -13.07 -12.45
N PRO A 58 -0.84 -13.15 -12.69
CA PRO A 58 -0.21 -14.49 -12.76
C PRO A 58 -0.27 -15.29 -11.47
N THR A 59 -0.22 -14.63 -10.31
CA THR A 59 -0.16 -15.33 -9.05
C THR A 59 -1.46 -15.33 -8.26
N GLY A 60 -2.34 -14.41 -8.59
CA GLY A 60 -3.58 -14.24 -7.84
C GLY A 60 -3.37 -13.64 -6.47
N LYS A 61 -2.16 -13.17 -6.18
CA LYS A 61 -1.84 -12.57 -4.89
C LYS A 61 -1.30 -11.17 -5.09
N PRO A 62 -1.43 -10.29 -4.10
CA PRO A 62 -0.85 -8.96 -4.22
C PRO A 62 0.66 -9.05 -4.40
N GLN A 63 1.18 -8.15 -5.20
CA GLN A 63 2.61 -8.06 -5.38
C GLN A 63 3.22 -7.36 -4.17
N SER A 64 4.36 -7.85 -3.72
CA SER A 64 5.04 -7.25 -2.57
C SER A 64 5.55 -5.86 -2.87
N VAL A 65 5.64 -5.05 -1.83
CA VAL A 65 6.16 -3.70 -1.94
C VAL A 65 7.62 -3.71 -1.54
N THR A 66 8.47 -3.19 -2.40
CA THR A 66 9.88 -3.06 -2.05
C THR A 66 10.04 -1.78 -1.23
N ILE A 67 11.17 -1.68 -0.53
CA ILE A 67 11.48 -0.47 0.22
C ILE A 67 11.55 0.73 -0.72
N ALA A 68 12.13 0.54 -1.89
CA ALA A 68 12.22 1.63 -2.86
C ALA A 68 10.84 2.11 -3.28
N ASP A 69 9.92 1.19 -3.51
CA ASP A 69 8.56 1.57 -3.89
C ASP A 69 7.84 2.26 -2.74
N ALA A 70 8.07 1.81 -1.50
CA ALA A 70 7.46 2.46 -0.35
C ALA A 70 7.91 3.92 -0.26
N LEU A 71 9.19 4.16 -0.50
CA LEU A 71 9.70 5.52 -0.48
C LEU A 71 9.10 6.35 -1.62
N ARG A 72 8.96 5.77 -2.80
CA ARG A 72 8.33 6.47 -3.92
C ARG A 72 6.90 6.87 -3.58
N MET A 73 6.17 5.97 -2.92
CA MET A 73 4.80 6.24 -2.52
C MET A 73 4.73 7.41 -1.55
N ALA A 74 5.61 7.40 -0.55
CA ALA A 74 5.64 8.48 0.43
C ALA A 74 6.02 9.79 -0.23
N ASP A 75 7.01 9.77 -1.11
CA ASP A 75 7.44 10.98 -1.80
C ASP A 75 6.33 11.54 -2.69
N ALA A 76 5.61 10.68 -3.37
CA ALA A 76 4.50 11.14 -4.22
C ALA A 76 3.40 11.80 -3.39
N LEU A 77 3.24 11.37 -2.15
CA LEU A 77 2.25 11.96 -1.25
C LEU A 77 2.80 13.18 -0.50
N GLY A 78 4.10 13.40 -0.58
CA GLY A 78 4.73 14.46 0.19
C GLY A 78 4.77 14.15 1.67
N GLU A 79 4.81 12.87 2.03
CA GLU A 79 4.83 12.46 3.42
C GLU A 79 6.07 11.64 3.74
N ASP A 80 6.39 11.56 5.00
CA ASP A 80 7.55 10.80 5.46
C ASP A 80 7.22 9.31 5.50
N VAL A 81 8.05 8.48 4.89
CA VAL A 81 7.81 7.05 4.81
C VAL A 81 7.78 6.40 6.19
N GLY A 82 8.66 6.84 7.09
CA GLY A 82 8.68 6.29 8.46
C GLY A 82 7.39 6.58 9.20
N TYR A 83 6.87 7.78 9.02
CA TYR A 83 5.64 8.17 9.65
C TYR A 83 4.46 7.32 9.13
N LEU A 84 4.41 7.10 7.81
CA LEU A 84 3.36 6.26 7.26
C LEU A 84 3.46 4.84 7.78
N MET A 85 4.68 4.34 7.96
CA MET A 85 4.87 2.99 8.48
C MET A 85 4.41 2.86 9.93
N VAL A 86 4.63 3.90 10.74
CA VAL A 86 4.16 3.90 12.11
C VAL A 86 2.63 3.84 12.14
N ILE A 87 1.99 4.63 11.31
CA ILE A 87 0.53 4.63 11.23
C ILE A 87 0.02 3.26 10.78
N ALA A 88 0.66 2.67 9.78
CA ALA A 88 0.25 1.36 9.27
C ALA A 88 0.36 0.30 10.37
N LYS A 89 1.42 0.33 11.15
CA LYS A 89 1.58 -0.60 12.25
C LYS A 89 0.49 -0.43 13.28
N GLU A 90 0.18 0.82 13.62
CA GLU A 90 -0.88 1.10 14.57
C GLU A 90 -2.23 0.61 14.05
N ASN A 91 -2.46 0.78 12.75
CA ASN A 91 -3.71 0.32 12.15
C ASN A 91 -3.87 -1.19 12.28
N VAL A 92 -2.78 -1.93 12.09
CA VAL A 92 -2.82 -3.38 12.27
C VAL A 92 -3.12 -3.74 13.73
N ARG A 93 -2.46 -3.06 14.67
CA ARG A 93 -2.69 -3.33 16.08
C ARG A 93 -4.13 -3.04 16.48
N LYS A 94 -4.68 -1.94 16.01
CA LYS A 94 -6.06 -1.59 16.31
C LYS A 94 -7.01 -2.62 15.73
N SER A 95 -6.72 -3.08 14.53
CA SER A 95 -7.55 -4.08 13.89
C SER A 95 -7.58 -5.37 14.68
N LEU A 96 -6.43 -5.82 15.15
CA LEU A 96 -6.35 -7.04 15.95
C LEU A 96 -7.03 -6.85 17.31
N SER A 97 -6.82 -5.71 17.93
CA SER A 97 -7.43 -5.41 19.20
C SER A 97 -8.94 -5.29 19.07
N GLY A 98 -9.39 -4.63 18.02
CA GLY A 98 -10.81 -4.48 17.77
C GLY A 98 -11.48 -5.81 17.54
N ALA A 99 -10.82 -6.71 16.84
CA ALA A 99 -11.36 -8.03 16.63
C ALA A 99 -11.53 -8.78 17.94
N ASP A 100 -10.58 -8.63 18.83
CA ASP A 100 -10.67 -9.26 20.12
C ASP A 100 -11.79 -8.68 20.96
N LYS A 101 -12.06 -7.43 20.88
CA LYS A 101 -13.09 -6.85 21.67
C LYS A 101 -14.41 -7.09 21.14
N LYS A 102 -14.56 -7.48 19.93
CA LYS A 102 -15.81 -7.62 19.38
C LYS A 102 -16.53 -8.73 19.92
N GLU A 103 -16.71 -9.17 20.53
CA GLU A 103 -17.42 -10.15 20.99
C GLU A 103 -18.39 -10.01 21.59
#